data_347a95d31933b2f1e23a4f8ac7ac5849
#
_entry.id   347a95d31933b2f1e23a4f8ac7ac5849
#
_cell.length_a   1.000
_cell.length_b   1.000
_cell.length_c   1.000
_cell.angle_alpha   90.00
_cell.angle_beta   90.00
_cell.angle_gamma   90.00
#
_symmetry.space_group_name_H-M   'P 1'
#
loop_
_entity.id
_entity.type
_entity.pdbx_description
1 polymer ?
#
loop_
_entity_poly.entity_id
_entity_poly.type
_entity_poly.pdbx_seq_one_letter_code
_entity_poly.pdbx_strand_id
1 'polypeptide(L)'
;VSPAGAADANSLATYKKAFGKGNYSYEHKGILFVVMNSSLVNSNTNEETTQNDWLIETLTKAKGKRIFLFSHYPPFICYHDEADHYDNYANPGRQRLLDLAVDTGVEAIISGHVHQFFLNEYRGVRLYCLPATSFSRQDFSTLFRGPPADEFGRDDAAKFGVTLFHVDHENHWFEWIPTGGKGITLDDELT
;
A
#
# COMPACT_ATOMS: atom_id res chain seq x y z
N VAL A 1 -10.89 3.17 3.21
CA VAL A 1 -10.58 2.39 4.41
C VAL A 1 -11.90 1.90 4.99
N SER A 2 -11.96 0.63 5.39
CA SER A 2 -13.07 0.09 6.16
C SER A 2 -13.31 0.92 7.42
N PRO A 3 -14.54 1.04 7.92
CA PRO A 3 -14.83 1.78 9.15
C PRO A 3 -13.95 1.41 10.36
N ALA A 4 -13.42 0.20 10.38
CA ALA A 4 -12.54 -0.28 11.45
C ALA A 4 -11.09 0.25 11.39
N GLY A 5 -10.67 0.86 10.29
CA GLY A 5 -9.30 1.32 10.07
C GLY A 5 -9.16 2.84 9.85
N ALA A 6 -10.24 3.60 9.95
CA ALA A 6 -10.18 5.06 9.79
C ALA A 6 -9.39 5.71 10.93
N ALA A 7 -8.53 6.67 10.57
CA ALA A 7 -7.80 7.45 11.54
C ALA A 7 -8.74 8.36 12.33
N ASP A 8 -8.52 8.45 13.64
CA ASP A 8 -9.13 9.44 14.52
C ASP A 8 -8.07 10.45 15.02
N ALA A 9 -8.51 11.50 15.69
CA ALA A 9 -7.63 12.56 16.18
C ALA A 9 -6.55 12.05 17.14
N ASN A 10 -6.87 11.05 17.98
CA ASN A 10 -5.93 10.51 18.96
C ASN A 10 -4.86 9.65 18.31
N SER A 11 -5.25 8.76 17.39
CA SER A 11 -4.31 7.91 16.63
C SER A 11 -3.37 8.76 15.76
N LEU A 12 -3.89 9.80 15.11
CA LEU A 12 -3.09 10.76 14.35
C LEU A 12 -2.11 11.54 15.24
N ALA A 13 -2.53 12.00 16.40
CA ALA A 13 -1.67 12.71 17.35
C ALA A 13 -0.55 11.80 17.87
N THR A 14 -0.88 10.56 18.18
CA THR A 14 0.10 9.54 18.63
C THR A 14 1.13 9.25 17.54
N TYR A 15 0.68 9.03 16.31
CA TYR A 15 1.58 8.82 15.18
C TYR A 15 2.48 10.03 14.93
N LYS A 16 1.89 11.24 14.87
CA LYS A 16 2.64 12.49 14.64
C LYS A 16 3.71 12.74 15.70
N LYS A 17 3.42 12.39 16.95
CA LYS A 17 4.39 12.51 18.06
C LYS A 17 5.59 11.56 17.89
N ALA A 18 5.37 10.35 17.40
CA ALA A 18 6.41 9.33 17.26
C ALA A 18 7.21 9.46 15.97
N PHE A 19 6.54 9.76 14.85
CA PHE A 19 7.09 9.65 13.50
C PHE A 19 7.02 10.94 12.67
N GLY A 20 6.43 12.01 13.20
CA GLY A 20 6.25 13.25 12.45
C GLY A 20 5.06 13.23 11.50
N LYS A 21 5.19 13.85 10.33
CA LYS A 21 4.11 13.95 9.35
C LYS A 21 3.78 12.57 8.78
N GLY A 22 2.48 12.24 8.67
CA GLY A 22 1.99 10.99 8.08
C GLY A 22 2.01 10.98 6.55
N ASN A 23 2.18 12.14 5.92
CA ASN A 23 2.29 12.29 4.47
C ASN A 23 3.41 13.25 4.11
N TYR A 24 4.18 12.92 3.09
CA TYR A 24 5.30 13.73 2.61
C TYR A 24 5.69 13.33 1.19
N SER A 25 6.51 14.17 0.56
CA SER A 25 7.12 13.86 -0.72
C SER A 25 8.58 14.32 -0.74
N TYR A 26 9.37 13.67 -1.55
CA TYR A 26 10.74 14.09 -1.84
C TYR A 26 11.09 13.79 -3.29
N GLU A 27 11.99 14.55 -3.83
CA GLU A 27 12.52 14.34 -5.18
C GLU A 27 13.96 13.83 -5.10
N HIS A 28 14.25 12.79 -5.87
CA HIS A 28 15.60 12.27 -6.01
C HIS A 28 15.90 12.00 -7.48
N LYS A 29 16.95 12.61 -8.01
CA LYS A 29 17.39 12.45 -9.41
C LYS A 29 16.25 12.68 -10.44
N GLY A 30 15.40 13.68 -10.18
CA GLY A 30 14.29 14.03 -11.06
C GLY A 30 13.04 13.13 -10.94
N ILE A 31 13.06 12.17 -10.04
CA ILE A 31 11.93 11.27 -9.75
C ILE A 31 11.25 11.72 -8.47
N LEU A 32 9.93 11.84 -8.48
CA LEU A 32 9.13 12.19 -7.32
C LEU A 32 8.65 10.93 -6.59
N PHE A 33 8.92 10.89 -5.29
CA PHE A 33 8.41 9.88 -4.36
C PHE A 33 7.41 10.53 -3.41
N VAL A 34 6.21 9.98 -3.34
CA VAL A 34 5.10 10.52 -2.55
C VAL A 34 4.63 9.45 -1.58
N VAL A 35 4.53 9.79 -0.30
CA VAL A 35 4.01 8.91 0.74
C VAL A 35 2.74 9.54 1.29
N MET A 36 1.63 8.81 1.25
CA MET A 36 0.34 9.24 1.77
C MET A 36 -0.10 8.42 2.98
N ASN A 37 -0.83 9.05 3.88
CA ASN A 37 -1.49 8.36 4.97
C ASN A 37 -2.83 7.79 4.48
N SER A 38 -2.82 6.49 4.20
CA SER A 38 -3.99 5.78 3.70
C SER A 38 -5.15 5.67 4.69
N SER A 39 -4.88 5.79 6.00
CA SER A 39 -5.92 5.76 7.04
C SER A 39 -6.84 6.98 6.99
N LEU A 40 -6.43 8.06 6.31
CA LEU A 40 -7.24 9.27 6.15
C LEU A 40 -8.30 9.13 5.05
N VAL A 41 -8.13 8.19 4.13
CA VAL A 41 -9.06 8.05 3.00
C VAL A 41 -10.46 7.66 3.49
N ASN A 42 -11.45 8.49 3.16
CA ASN A 42 -12.85 8.39 3.63
C ASN A 42 -13.01 8.49 5.16
N SER A 43 -12.09 9.13 5.85
CA SER A 43 -12.22 9.41 7.29
C SER A 43 -13.19 10.57 7.59
N ASN A 44 -13.50 11.38 6.58
CA ASN A 44 -14.32 12.59 6.70
C ASN A 44 -13.76 13.61 7.72
N THR A 45 -12.44 13.64 7.89
CA THR A 45 -11.74 14.57 8.77
C THR A 45 -11.16 15.77 8.02
N ASN A 46 -10.83 16.84 8.72
CA ASN A 46 -10.12 17.97 8.14
C ASN A 46 -8.72 17.57 7.63
N GLU A 47 -8.11 16.58 8.28
CA GLU A 47 -6.82 16.02 7.86
C GLU A 47 -6.92 15.29 6.52
N GLU A 48 -8.03 14.61 6.24
CA GLU A 48 -8.28 14.03 4.93
C GLU A 48 -8.34 15.11 3.86
N THR A 49 -9.12 16.17 4.09
CA THR A 49 -9.22 17.29 3.16
C THR A 49 -7.85 17.92 2.91
N THR A 50 -7.11 18.21 3.97
CA THR A 50 -5.75 18.76 3.87
C THR A 50 -4.81 17.85 3.08
N GLN A 51 -4.86 16.54 3.31
CA GLN A 51 -4.05 15.58 2.56
C GLN A 51 -4.45 15.52 1.09
N ASN A 52 -5.74 15.53 0.80
CA ASN A 52 -6.23 15.48 -0.58
C ASN A 52 -5.80 16.72 -1.37
N ASP A 53 -5.95 17.91 -0.80
CA ASP A 53 -5.51 19.16 -1.43
C ASP A 53 -4.00 19.16 -1.70
N TRP A 54 -3.21 18.74 -0.70
CA TRP A 54 -1.77 18.59 -0.81
C TRP A 54 -1.37 17.57 -1.88
N LEU A 55 -2.06 16.42 -1.95
CA LEU A 55 -1.78 15.36 -2.90
C LEU A 55 -2.06 15.83 -4.33
N ILE A 56 -3.22 16.46 -4.55
CA ILE A 56 -3.58 17.05 -5.84
C ILE A 56 -2.54 18.08 -6.28
N GLU A 57 -2.18 19.00 -5.41
CA GLU A 57 -1.18 20.03 -5.71
C GLU A 57 0.18 19.41 -6.05
N THR A 58 0.65 18.45 -5.23
CA THR A 58 1.95 17.80 -5.37
C THR A 58 2.06 17.04 -6.68
N LEU A 59 1.06 16.21 -6.99
CA LEU A 59 1.06 15.39 -8.20
C LEU A 59 0.88 16.24 -9.47
N THR A 60 0.00 17.25 -9.42
CA THR A 60 -0.22 18.15 -10.56
C THR A 60 1.05 18.93 -10.92
N LYS A 61 1.78 19.45 -9.92
CA LYS A 61 3.05 20.15 -10.14
C LYS A 61 4.15 19.25 -10.72
N ALA A 62 4.06 17.95 -10.47
CA ALA A 62 5.05 16.98 -10.93
C ALA A 62 4.67 16.30 -12.25
N LYS A 63 3.55 16.69 -12.87
CA LYS A 63 3.13 16.10 -14.15
C LYS A 63 4.23 16.15 -15.19
N GLY A 64 4.51 15.02 -15.83
CA GLY A 64 5.62 14.85 -16.79
C GLY A 64 6.92 14.33 -16.18
N LYS A 65 7.02 14.23 -14.84
CA LYS A 65 8.09 13.49 -14.15
C LYS A 65 7.65 12.05 -13.94
N ARG A 66 8.60 11.19 -13.61
CA ARG A 66 8.31 9.87 -13.05
C ARG A 66 7.86 10.05 -11.61
N ILE A 67 6.71 9.45 -11.25
CA ILE A 67 6.08 9.60 -9.94
C ILE A 67 5.76 8.23 -9.37
N PHE A 68 6.21 7.95 -8.14
CA PHE A 68 5.88 6.76 -7.37
C PHE A 68 5.13 7.16 -6.11
N LEU A 69 3.93 6.59 -5.93
CA LEU A 69 3.07 6.84 -4.77
C LEU A 69 3.08 5.64 -3.82
N PHE A 70 3.36 5.87 -2.56
CA PHE A 70 3.37 4.85 -1.51
C PHE A 70 2.15 5.01 -0.60
N SER A 71 1.50 3.90 -0.35
CA SER A 71 0.28 3.79 0.44
C SER A 71 0.31 2.49 1.24
N HIS A 72 -0.36 2.41 2.40
CA HIS A 72 -0.47 1.14 3.12
C HIS A 72 -1.48 0.21 2.45
N TYR A 73 -2.68 0.70 2.16
CA TYR A 73 -3.73 -0.09 1.51
C TYR A 73 -3.55 -0.10 -0.01
N PRO A 74 -3.82 -1.22 -0.69
CA PRO A 74 -3.97 -1.22 -2.15
C PRO A 74 -5.30 -0.58 -2.55
N PRO A 75 -5.38 0.05 -3.73
CA PRO A 75 -6.63 0.59 -4.24
C PRO A 75 -7.71 -0.50 -4.40
N PHE A 76 -7.33 -1.66 -4.93
CA PHE A 76 -8.19 -2.82 -5.08
C PHE A 76 -7.34 -4.11 -5.12
N ILE A 77 -8.00 -5.26 -4.94
CA ILE A 77 -7.34 -6.58 -4.92
C ILE A 77 -7.49 -7.27 -6.27
N CYS A 78 -8.71 -7.39 -6.78
CA CYS A 78 -9.02 -8.12 -8.00
C CYS A 78 -9.51 -7.22 -9.13
N TYR A 79 -10.43 -6.30 -8.82
CA TYR A 79 -11.09 -5.45 -9.83
C TYR A 79 -11.24 -4.03 -9.29
N HIS A 80 -11.07 -3.03 -10.15
CA HIS A 80 -11.18 -1.62 -9.74
C HIS A 80 -12.57 -1.23 -9.19
N ASP A 81 -13.61 -1.95 -9.58
CA ASP A 81 -15.01 -1.77 -9.18
C ASP A 81 -15.51 -2.84 -8.17
N GLU A 82 -14.59 -3.62 -7.59
CA GLU A 82 -14.95 -4.59 -6.55
C GLU A 82 -15.63 -3.92 -5.36
N ALA A 83 -16.42 -4.70 -4.61
CA ALA A 83 -17.07 -4.23 -3.39
C ALA A 83 -16.04 -3.71 -2.37
N ASP A 84 -16.47 -2.75 -1.56
CA ASP A 84 -15.64 -2.24 -0.47
C ASP A 84 -15.48 -3.30 0.62
N HIS A 85 -14.24 -3.56 1.03
CA HIS A 85 -13.91 -4.49 2.10
C HIS A 85 -12.65 -4.03 2.88
N TYR A 86 -12.26 -4.79 3.89
CA TYR A 86 -11.16 -4.42 4.80
C TYR A 86 -9.83 -4.18 4.07
N ASP A 87 -9.58 -4.84 2.96
CA ASP A 87 -8.27 -4.89 2.33
C ASP A 87 -8.11 -3.96 1.12
N ASN A 88 -9.13 -3.20 0.77
CA ASN A 88 -9.06 -2.23 -0.29
C ASN A 88 -9.45 -0.82 0.19
N TYR A 89 -9.21 0.18 -0.66
CA TYR A 89 -9.81 1.47 -0.46
C TYR A 89 -11.30 1.42 -0.77
N ALA A 90 -12.12 1.89 0.17
CA ALA A 90 -13.54 2.08 -0.08
C ALA A 90 -13.78 3.27 -1.04
N ASN A 91 -14.89 3.22 -1.79
CA ASN A 91 -15.36 4.35 -2.55
C ASN A 91 -15.98 5.44 -1.64
N PRO A 92 -15.95 6.71 -2.04
CA PRO A 92 -15.42 7.25 -3.30
C PRO A 92 -13.91 7.50 -3.29
N GLY A 93 -13.20 7.23 -2.19
CA GLY A 93 -11.77 7.52 -2.05
C GLY A 93 -10.91 6.72 -3.04
N ARG A 94 -11.27 5.45 -3.28
CA ARG A 94 -10.62 4.60 -4.28
C ARG A 94 -10.62 5.24 -5.65
N GLN A 95 -11.81 5.59 -6.15
CA GLN A 95 -11.95 6.14 -7.49
C GLN A 95 -11.22 7.48 -7.62
N ARG A 96 -11.34 8.36 -6.61
CA ARG A 96 -10.62 9.65 -6.60
C ARG A 96 -9.11 9.47 -6.71
N LEU A 97 -8.54 8.52 -5.96
CA LEU A 97 -7.11 8.24 -5.99
C LEU A 97 -6.66 7.70 -7.35
N LEU A 98 -7.41 6.76 -7.90
CA LEU A 98 -7.12 6.15 -9.19
C LEU A 98 -7.19 7.19 -10.34
N ASP A 99 -8.24 8.02 -10.37
CA ASP A 99 -8.37 9.06 -11.39
C ASP A 99 -7.25 10.10 -11.27
N LEU A 100 -6.94 10.55 -10.06
CA LEU A 100 -5.83 11.49 -9.83
C LEU A 100 -4.49 10.89 -10.30
N ALA A 101 -4.23 9.62 -10.00
CA ALA A 101 -3.01 8.95 -10.42
C ALA A 101 -2.88 8.88 -11.95
N VAL A 102 -3.97 8.55 -12.65
CA VAL A 102 -4.02 8.54 -14.12
C VAL A 102 -3.81 9.94 -14.67
N ASP A 103 -4.55 10.93 -14.19
CA ASP A 103 -4.54 12.31 -14.71
C ASP A 103 -3.19 13.00 -14.54
N THR A 104 -2.44 12.63 -13.50
CA THR A 104 -1.13 13.22 -13.19
C THR A 104 0.05 12.39 -13.68
N GLY A 105 -0.21 11.19 -14.21
CA GLY A 105 0.82 10.31 -14.75
C GLY A 105 1.66 9.63 -13.68
N VAL A 106 1.04 9.24 -12.55
CA VAL A 106 1.69 8.36 -11.57
C VAL A 106 2.07 7.04 -12.24
N GLU A 107 3.34 6.68 -12.19
CA GLU A 107 3.87 5.48 -12.83
C GLU A 107 3.45 4.21 -12.08
N ALA A 108 3.51 4.27 -10.74
CA ALA A 108 3.06 3.17 -9.91
C ALA A 108 2.58 3.63 -8.53
N ILE A 109 1.58 2.90 -7.99
CA ILE A 109 1.18 2.92 -6.59
C ILE A 109 1.71 1.65 -5.93
N ILE A 110 2.45 1.81 -4.83
CA ILE A 110 3.09 0.72 -4.09
C ILE A 110 2.42 0.62 -2.73
N SER A 111 1.90 -0.55 -2.41
CA SER A 111 1.12 -0.81 -1.21
C SER A 111 1.56 -2.09 -0.50
N GLY A 112 1.03 -2.31 0.69
CA GLY A 112 1.21 -3.51 1.51
C GLY A 112 -0.13 -4.05 2.00
N HIS A 113 -0.33 -4.15 3.32
CA HIS A 113 -1.56 -4.54 4.01
C HIS A 113 -2.01 -6.00 3.82
N VAL A 114 -2.02 -6.47 2.58
CA VAL A 114 -2.51 -7.81 2.20
C VAL A 114 -1.49 -8.91 2.50
N HIS A 115 -0.22 -8.54 2.70
CA HIS A 115 0.89 -9.44 2.97
C HIS A 115 1.19 -10.45 1.84
N GLN A 116 0.80 -10.12 0.61
CA GLN A 116 1.06 -10.93 -0.57
C GLN A 116 1.65 -10.07 -1.68
N PHE A 117 2.44 -10.68 -2.55
CA PHE A 117 2.90 -9.98 -3.75
C PHE A 117 1.90 -10.18 -4.88
N PHE A 118 1.37 -9.09 -5.41
CA PHE A 118 0.60 -9.07 -6.65
C PHE A 118 0.76 -7.75 -7.39
N LEU A 119 0.45 -7.78 -8.67
CA LEU A 119 0.45 -6.63 -9.56
C LEU A 119 -0.90 -6.52 -10.25
N ASN A 120 -1.51 -5.37 -10.11
CA ASN A 120 -2.65 -4.94 -10.90
C ASN A 120 -2.27 -3.74 -11.78
N GLU A 121 -3.12 -3.43 -12.72
CA GLU A 121 -3.00 -2.23 -13.56
C GLU A 121 -4.34 -1.52 -13.68
N TYR A 122 -4.29 -0.19 -13.63
CA TYR A 122 -5.46 0.65 -13.90
C TYR A 122 -5.08 1.79 -14.84
N ARG A 123 -5.55 1.70 -16.09
CA ARG A 123 -5.37 2.74 -17.13
C ARG A 123 -3.90 3.21 -17.26
N GLY A 124 -2.97 2.26 -17.23
CA GLY A 124 -1.53 2.50 -17.35
C GLY A 124 -0.79 2.74 -16.03
N VAL A 125 -1.49 2.90 -14.91
CA VAL A 125 -0.88 2.96 -13.57
C VAL A 125 -0.68 1.56 -13.03
N ARG A 126 0.55 1.19 -12.68
CA ARG A 126 0.87 -0.10 -12.04
C ARG A 126 0.56 -0.06 -10.54
N LEU A 127 -0.10 -1.09 -10.03
CA LEU A 127 -0.55 -1.18 -8.65
C LEU A 127 0.10 -2.39 -8.00
N TYR A 128 1.20 -2.16 -7.30
CA TYR A 128 1.94 -3.21 -6.59
C TYR A 128 1.44 -3.36 -5.17
N CYS A 129 1.22 -4.59 -4.74
CA CYS A 129 1.11 -4.93 -3.34
C CYS A 129 2.33 -5.77 -2.95
N LEU A 130 2.98 -5.40 -1.86
CA LEU A 130 4.21 -6.03 -1.41
C LEU A 130 3.95 -6.94 -0.21
N PRO A 131 4.72 -8.05 -0.07
CA PRO A 131 4.58 -8.95 1.05
C PRO A 131 5.07 -8.34 2.35
N ALA A 132 4.77 -9.00 3.47
CA ALA A 132 5.16 -8.57 4.81
C ALA A 132 6.56 -9.04 5.19
N THR A 133 7.13 -8.34 6.18
CA THR A 133 8.42 -8.70 6.78
C THR A 133 8.29 -9.72 7.92
N SER A 134 7.09 -9.94 8.46
CA SER A 134 6.91 -10.66 9.73
C SER A 134 5.89 -11.81 9.69
N PHE A 135 4.76 -11.67 9.03
CA PHE A 135 3.75 -12.74 8.97
C PHE A 135 2.91 -12.65 7.70
N SER A 136 2.37 -13.79 7.24
CA SER A 136 1.40 -13.87 6.17
C SER A 136 -0.03 -13.95 6.73
N ARG A 137 -1.01 -13.58 5.93
CA ARG A 137 -2.43 -13.59 6.32
C ARG A 137 -3.14 -14.82 5.75
N GLN A 138 -3.86 -15.55 6.61
CA GLN A 138 -4.59 -16.75 6.22
C GLN A 138 -5.74 -16.49 5.24
N ASP A 139 -6.45 -15.39 5.45
CA ASP A 139 -7.62 -15.00 4.65
C ASP A 139 -7.30 -14.74 3.19
N PHE A 140 -6.04 -14.42 2.86
CA PHE A 140 -5.58 -14.24 1.48
C PHE A 140 -5.00 -15.50 0.83
N SER A 141 -4.65 -16.51 1.59
CA SER A 141 -4.23 -17.80 1.01
C SER A 141 -5.33 -18.47 0.20
N THR A 142 -6.61 -18.13 0.46
CA THR A 142 -7.75 -18.63 -0.32
C THR A 142 -7.89 -17.98 -1.69
N LEU A 143 -7.40 -16.77 -1.88
CA LEU A 143 -7.39 -16.07 -3.19
C LEU A 143 -6.21 -16.52 -4.07
N PHE A 144 -5.08 -16.83 -3.45
CA PHE A 144 -3.83 -17.23 -4.10
C PHE A 144 -3.46 -18.64 -3.69
N ARG A 145 -4.34 -19.61 -3.98
CA ARG A 145 -4.17 -21.01 -3.56
C ARG A 145 -2.86 -21.62 -4.02
N GLY A 146 -1.97 -21.80 -3.05
CA GLY A 146 -0.84 -22.68 -3.11
C GLY A 146 -1.19 -24.10 -2.63
N PRO A 147 -0.19 -24.95 -2.43
CA PRO A 147 -0.35 -26.25 -1.75
C PRO A 147 -0.99 -26.10 -0.36
N PRO A 148 -1.65 -27.15 0.18
CA PRO A 148 -2.33 -27.08 1.48
C PRO A 148 -1.48 -26.58 2.65
N ALA A 149 -0.17 -26.78 2.62
CA ALA A 149 0.76 -26.24 3.62
C ALA A 149 0.86 -24.72 3.57
N ASP A 150 0.62 -24.10 2.43
CA ASP A 150 0.64 -22.66 2.22
C ASP A 150 -0.72 -22.01 2.50
N GLU A 151 -1.81 -22.80 2.60
CA GLU A 151 -3.16 -22.28 2.83
C GLU A 151 -3.28 -21.57 4.18
N PHE A 152 -2.49 -21.96 5.16
CA PHE A 152 -2.52 -21.35 6.48
C PHE A 152 -1.49 -20.23 6.66
N GLY A 153 -0.63 -20.03 5.69
CA GLY A 153 0.19 -18.83 5.49
C GLY A 153 1.18 -18.47 6.59
N ARG A 154 1.13 -19.12 7.73
CA ARG A 154 1.94 -18.79 8.90
C ARG A 154 3.30 -19.49 8.92
N ASP A 155 3.40 -20.62 8.26
CA ASP A 155 4.62 -21.44 8.18
C ASP A 155 5.53 -21.07 7.01
N ASP A 156 5.23 -19.98 6.35
CA ASP A 156 5.83 -19.63 5.08
C ASP A 156 6.97 -18.63 5.25
N ALA A 157 8.01 -19.07 5.94
CA ALA A 157 9.22 -18.28 6.16
C ALA A 157 9.86 -17.76 4.85
N ALA A 158 9.64 -18.45 3.74
CA ALA A 158 10.12 -18.04 2.42
C ALA A 158 9.39 -16.80 1.88
N LYS A 159 8.20 -16.49 2.39
CA LYS A 159 7.43 -15.30 2.01
C LYS A 159 7.77 -14.05 2.83
N PHE A 160 8.61 -14.17 3.86
CA PHE A 160 9.02 -13.03 4.68
C PHE A 160 10.34 -12.46 4.21
N GLY A 161 10.37 -11.15 4.10
CA GLY A 161 11.56 -10.49 3.64
C GLY A 161 11.41 -8.99 3.53
N VAL A 162 12.42 -8.41 2.95
CA VAL A 162 12.46 -6.98 2.61
C VAL A 162 12.44 -6.87 1.09
N THR A 163 11.61 -5.97 0.59
CA THR A 163 11.59 -5.64 -0.83
C THR A 163 12.44 -4.40 -1.07
N LEU A 164 13.48 -4.54 -1.89
CA LEU A 164 14.19 -3.40 -2.43
C LEU A 164 13.49 -2.91 -3.70
N PHE A 165 13.19 -1.62 -3.72
CA PHE A 165 12.64 -0.96 -4.88
C PHE A 165 13.77 -0.27 -5.65
N HIS A 166 14.08 -0.79 -6.82
CA HIS A 166 15.09 -0.26 -7.72
C HIS A 166 14.44 0.63 -8.76
N VAL A 167 15.04 1.79 -9.01
CA VAL A 167 14.60 2.73 -10.05
C VAL A 167 15.83 3.22 -10.78
N ASP A 168 15.90 2.96 -12.09
CA ASP A 168 16.89 3.55 -12.98
C ASP A 168 16.26 4.65 -13.83
N HIS A 169 16.91 5.04 -14.92
CA HIS A 169 16.44 6.13 -15.79
C HIS A 169 15.12 5.80 -16.52
N GLU A 170 14.92 4.55 -16.88
CA GLU A 170 13.80 4.10 -17.74
C GLU A 170 12.85 3.13 -17.06
N ASN A 171 13.38 2.34 -16.12
CA ASN A 171 12.67 1.22 -15.54
C ASN A 171 12.57 1.32 -14.02
N HIS A 172 11.70 0.46 -13.45
CA HIS A 172 11.70 0.13 -12.05
C HIS A 172 11.41 -1.37 -11.87
N TRP A 173 11.95 -1.95 -10.78
CA TRP A 173 11.74 -3.35 -10.43
C TRP A 173 11.88 -3.57 -8.93
N PHE A 174 11.44 -4.72 -8.46
CA PHE A 174 11.56 -5.13 -7.07
C PHE A 174 12.52 -6.31 -6.96
N GLU A 175 13.39 -6.24 -5.96
CA GLU A 175 14.24 -7.34 -5.54
C GLU A 175 13.77 -7.82 -4.17
N TRP A 176 13.46 -9.12 -4.09
CA TRP A 176 13.04 -9.74 -2.85
C TRP A 176 14.23 -10.31 -2.11
N ILE A 177 14.43 -9.88 -0.86
CA ILE A 177 15.49 -10.37 0.03
C ILE A 177 14.81 -11.12 1.18
N PRO A 178 14.82 -12.47 1.16
CA PRO A 178 14.22 -13.26 2.23
C PRO A 178 14.98 -13.07 3.54
N THR A 179 14.25 -12.93 4.64
CA THR A 179 14.85 -12.79 5.98
C THR A 179 15.05 -14.12 6.70
N GLY A 180 14.53 -15.23 6.14
CA GLY A 180 14.68 -16.56 6.73
C GLY A 180 14.03 -16.71 8.12
N GLY A 181 12.96 -15.94 8.39
CA GLY A 181 12.23 -16.00 9.65
C GLY A 181 11.65 -17.40 9.89
N LYS A 182 11.45 -17.77 11.16
CA LYS A 182 10.62 -18.94 11.49
C LYS A 182 9.17 -18.55 11.27
N GLY A 183 8.40 -19.40 10.59
CA GLY A 183 6.96 -19.31 10.58
C GLY A 183 6.43 -19.40 12.01
N ILE A 184 5.41 -18.60 12.34
CA ILE A 184 4.68 -18.77 13.59
C ILE A 184 3.72 -19.92 13.40
N THR A 185 3.86 -20.99 14.18
CA THR A 185 2.88 -22.08 14.21
C THR A 185 1.75 -21.74 15.17
N LEU A 186 0.59 -22.34 14.98
CA LEU A 186 -0.56 -22.16 15.89
C LEU A 186 -0.21 -22.54 17.35
N ASP A 187 0.74 -23.44 17.54
CA ASP A 187 1.18 -23.86 18.87
C ASP A 187 2.04 -22.78 19.57
N ASP A 188 2.71 -21.91 18.82
CA ASP A 188 3.49 -20.80 19.37
C ASP A 188 2.61 -19.66 19.90
N GLU A 189 1.33 -19.61 19.55
CA GLU A 189 0.38 -18.60 20.03
C GLU A 189 -0.31 -18.99 21.35
N LEU A 190 -0.20 -20.26 21.76
CA LEU A 190 -0.83 -20.80 22.97
C LEU A 190 0.11 -20.92 24.17
N THR A 191 1.37 -20.53 24.01
CA THR A 191 2.37 -20.48 25.08
C THR A 191 2.74 -19.05 25.42
#